data_b2bbd24a9f1aafefa0537885fa9d6713
#
_entry.id   b2bbd24a9f1aafefa0537885fa9d6713
#
_cell.length_a   1.000
_cell.length_b   1.000
_cell.length_c   1.000
_cell.angle_alpha   90.00
_cell.angle_beta   90.00
_cell.angle_gamma   90.00
#
_symmetry.space_group_name_H-M   'P 1'
#
loop_
_entity.id
_entity.type
_entity.pdbx_description
1 polymer ?
#
loop_
_entity_poly.entity_id
_entity_poly.type
_entity_poly.pdbx_seq_one_letter_code
_entity_poly.pdbx_strand_id
1 'polypeptide(L)'
;MSTAGVAAEWVEFPSLGGDIRGYLALPEEGPATPAIVMAHENLGLTEHRQDVTERLAAEGFAVLTVDLYSRIGGRPPQDYSSPEERRTKAFLAASDDQAVPDMLAGLRYLSGRPEADAERAGVIGFCLGGGTAIATSLLGDAFKASVVLYALPVLLPEYAASGRPVDRIAQAPAIRVPTQFHFGEQDQVIPLDQVARLGEAAKLSGLPMEVHTYADAGHAYHDDTHPNHAPAAAATTWERAIAWFREYL
;
A
#
# COMPACT_ATOMS: atom_id res chain seq x y z
N MET A 1 -3.99 17.38 10.01
CA MET A 1 -4.45 17.04 11.38
C MET A 1 -3.23 17.03 12.28
N SER A 2 -3.35 17.30 13.58
CA SER A 2 -2.19 17.25 14.48
C SER A 2 -1.81 15.80 14.73
N THR A 3 -0.55 15.42 14.53
CA THR A 3 0.04 14.14 14.90
C THR A 3 0.56 14.14 16.35
N ALA A 4 0.00 15.00 17.20
CA ALA A 4 0.32 15.02 18.62
C ALA A 4 0.05 13.65 19.24
N GLY A 5 1.03 13.09 19.96
CA GLY A 5 0.95 11.77 20.57
C GLY A 5 1.42 10.62 19.64
N VAL A 6 2.21 10.93 18.61
CA VAL A 6 2.83 9.95 17.70
C VAL A 6 4.35 10.11 17.74
N ALA A 7 5.07 9.02 18.01
CA ALA A 7 6.51 8.92 17.82
C ALA A 7 6.81 8.32 16.44
N ALA A 8 7.66 8.99 15.67
CA ALA A 8 8.02 8.54 14.33
C ALA A 8 9.51 8.60 14.07
N GLU A 9 10.04 7.57 13.38
CA GLU A 9 11.47 7.44 13.10
C GLU A 9 11.73 6.61 11.83
N TRP A 10 12.88 6.83 11.21
CA TRP A 10 13.42 5.92 10.21
C TRP A 10 14.05 4.70 10.90
N VAL A 11 13.76 3.52 10.38
CA VAL A 11 14.27 2.25 10.90
C VAL A 11 14.91 1.43 9.80
N GLU A 12 15.80 0.52 10.19
CA GLU A 12 16.38 -0.49 9.30
C GLU A 12 16.09 -1.88 9.85
N PHE A 13 15.82 -2.82 8.96
CA PHE A 13 15.50 -4.20 9.33
C PHE A 13 15.90 -5.19 8.23
N PRO A 14 16.23 -6.43 8.58
CA PRO A 14 16.66 -7.44 7.62
C PRO A 14 15.51 -7.91 6.73
N SER A 15 15.79 -8.01 5.43
CA SER A 15 14.91 -8.59 4.42
C SER A 15 15.69 -9.49 3.45
N LEU A 16 15.00 -10.02 2.44
CA LEU A 16 15.64 -10.83 1.42
C LEU A 16 16.67 -10.00 0.64
N GLY A 17 17.94 -10.43 0.70
CA GLY A 17 19.05 -9.78 -0.02
C GLY A 17 19.69 -8.60 0.70
N GLY A 18 19.40 -8.36 1.98
CA GLY A 18 20.05 -7.34 2.81
C GLY A 18 19.09 -6.51 3.63
N ASP A 19 19.63 -5.58 4.40
CA ASP A 19 18.82 -4.67 5.20
C ASP A 19 18.11 -3.65 4.31
N ILE A 20 16.87 -3.34 4.69
CA ILE A 20 16.04 -2.33 4.07
C ILE A 20 15.55 -1.33 5.10
N ARG A 21 15.10 -0.18 4.61
CA ARG A 21 14.60 0.89 5.47
C ARG A 21 13.08 0.92 5.47
N GLY A 22 12.55 1.55 6.49
CA GLY A 22 11.16 1.94 6.57
C GLY A 22 10.98 3.16 7.44
N TYR A 23 9.79 3.74 7.38
CA TYR A 23 9.38 4.82 8.28
C TYR A 23 8.34 4.27 9.24
N LEU A 24 8.70 4.22 10.52
CA LEU A 24 7.88 3.73 11.61
C LEU A 24 7.16 4.89 12.29
N ALA A 25 5.87 4.72 12.56
CA ALA A 25 5.12 5.62 13.42
C ALA A 25 4.29 4.81 14.42
N LEU A 26 4.36 5.19 15.69
CA LEU A 26 3.73 4.51 16.81
C LEU A 26 2.93 5.50 17.65
N PRO A 27 1.77 5.14 18.21
CA PRO A 27 1.16 5.90 19.30
C PRO A 27 2.13 6.00 20.49
N GLU A 28 2.31 7.20 21.06
CA GLU A 28 3.27 7.42 22.15
C GLU A 28 2.89 6.71 23.44
N GLU A 29 1.60 6.48 23.69
CA GLU A 29 1.10 5.90 24.93
C GLU A 29 0.00 4.87 24.66
N GLY A 30 -0.11 3.86 25.50
CA GLY A 30 -1.19 2.89 25.46
C GLY A 30 -0.71 1.43 25.36
N PRO A 31 -1.65 0.49 25.26
CA PRO A 31 -1.35 -0.92 25.01
C PRO A 31 -0.85 -1.12 23.57
N ALA A 32 -0.31 -2.31 23.27
CA ALA A 32 0.02 -2.71 21.92
C ALA A 32 -1.18 -2.55 20.96
N THR A 33 -0.96 -1.87 19.84
CA THR A 33 -2.00 -1.52 18.86
C THR A 33 -1.89 -2.38 17.60
N PRO A 34 -2.99 -2.60 16.85
CA PRO A 34 -2.93 -3.35 15.61
C PRO A 34 -1.87 -2.78 14.66
N ALA A 35 -1.16 -3.67 13.98
CA ALA A 35 -0.08 -3.29 13.07
C ALA A 35 -0.61 -3.00 11.66
N ILE A 36 -0.04 -2.00 10.98
CA ILE A 36 -0.25 -1.75 9.56
C ILE A 36 1.10 -1.70 8.85
N VAL A 37 1.26 -2.53 7.82
CA VAL A 37 2.40 -2.42 6.91
C VAL A 37 1.94 -1.72 5.64
N MET A 38 2.61 -0.61 5.29
CA MET A 38 2.23 0.24 4.16
C MET A 38 3.24 0.15 3.02
N ALA A 39 2.73 0.03 1.79
CA ALA A 39 3.49 0.09 0.55
C ALA A 39 3.26 1.43 -0.16
N HIS A 40 4.34 2.17 -0.44
CA HIS A 40 4.30 3.47 -1.11
C HIS A 40 4.06 3.36 -2.63
N GLU A 41 3.70 4.46 -3.27
CA GLU A 41 3.59 4.61 -4.71
C GLU A 41 4.97 4.69 -5.42
N ASN A 42 4.94 4.91 -6.75
CA ASN A 42 6.13 4.98 -7.60
C ASN A 42 7.08 6.16 -7.32
N LEU A 43 6.68 7.11 -6.47
CA LEU A 43 7.54 8.23 -6.04
C LEU A 43 8.45 7.87 -4.87
N GLY A 44 8.28 6.68 -4.27
CA GLY A 44 9.02 6.25 -3.10
C GLY A 44 8.41 6.75 -1.79
N LEU A 45 9.12 6.55 -0.69
CA LEU A 45 8.72 7.00 0.64
C LEU A 45 8.96 8.51 0.77
N THR A 46 8.01 9.31 0.27
CA THR A 46 8.03 10.77 0.26
C THR A 46 7.64 11.35 1.63
N GLU A 47 7.78 12.67 1.82
CA GLU A 47 7.29 13.36 3.02
C GLU A 47 5.77 13.21 3.18
N HIS A 48 5.00 13.29 2.07
CA HIS A 48 3.56 12.99 2.11
C HIS A 48 3.30 11.58 2.64
N ARG A 49 4.10 10.59 2.24
CA ARG A 49 3.90 9.21 2.70
C ARG A 49 4.30 9.02 4.15
N GLN A 50 5.28 9.77 4.65
CA GLN A 50 5.60 9.87 6.08
C GLN A 50 4.41 10.47 6.86
N ASP A 51 3.82 11.57 6.38
CA ASP A 51 2.62 12.18 6.97
C ASP A 51 1.45 11.17 7.05
N VAL A 52 1.18 10.43 5.98
CA VAL A 52 0.14 9.38 6.00
C VAL A 52 0.45 8.29 7.01
N THR A 53 1.72 7.90 7.20
CA THR A 53 2.15 6.94 8.21
C THR A 53 1.83 7.45 9.62
N GLU A 54 2.19 8.70 9.91
CA GLU A 54 1.91 9.34 11.19
C GLU A 54 0.42 9.53 11.44
N ARG A 55 -0.35 9.89 10.42
CA ARG A 55 -1.81 10.01 10.52
C ARG A 55 -2.49 8.68 10.83
N LEU A 56 -2.04 7.57 10.26
CA LEU A 56 -2.52 6.23 10.61
C LEU A 56 -2.16 5.87 12.06
N ALA A 57 -0.98 6.26 12.52
CA ALA A 57 -0.58 6.06 13.91
C ALA A 57 -1.44 6.89 14.88
N ALA A 58 -1.82 8.11 14.50
CA ALA A 58 -2.75 8.94 15.26
C ALA A 58 -4.17 8.34 15.35
N GLU A 59 -4.54 7.45 14.41
CA GLU A 59 -5.79 6.66 14.47
C GLU A 59 -5.70 5.44 15.39
N GLY A 60 -4.53 5.20 16.00
CA GLY A 60 -4.29 4.14 16.97
C GLY A 60 -3.74 2.85 16.37
N PHE A 61 -2.93 2.93 15.33
CA PHE A 61 -2.23 1.79 14.73
C PHE A 61 -0.72 1.90 14.91
N ALA A 62 -0.01 0.78 15.02
CA ALA A 62 1.44 0.74 14.85
C ALA A 62 1.76 0.60 13.36
N VAL A 63 2.34 1.62 12.74
CA VAL A 63 2.44 1.69 11.28
C VAL A 63 3.90 1.68 10.83
N LEU A 64 4.22 0.81 9.88
CA LEU A 64 5.50 0.78 9.20
C LEU A 64 5.31 0.91 7.69
N THR A 65 5.76 2.02 7.13
CA THR A 65 5.90 2.17 5.68
C THR A 65 7.23 1.61 5.23
N VAL A 66 7.20 0.57 4.41
CA VAL A 66 8.40 -0.07 3.87
C VAL A 66 8.95 0.75 2.71
N ASP A 67 10.25 1.07 2.72
CA ASP A 67 10.92 1.69 1.58
C ASP A 67 11.28 0.62 0.54
N LEU A 68 10.37 0.38 -0.40
CA LEU A 68 10.55 -0.61 -1.48
C LEU A 68 11.73 -0.28 -2.41
N TYR A 69 12.28 0.93 -2.30
CA TYR A 69 13.44 1.39 -3.07
C TYR A 69 14.73 1.41 -2.26
N SER A 70 14.76 0.85 -1.06
CA SER A 70 15.96 0.80 -0.22
C SER A 70 17.20 0.31 -0.96
N ARG A 71 17.06 -0.72 -1.81
CA ARG A 71 18.17 -1.32 -2.56
C ARG A 71 18.70 -0.45 -3.70
N ILE A 72 17.97 0.57 -4.10
CA ILE A 72 18.36 1.54 -5.12
C ILE A 72 18.59 2.94 -4.54
N GLY A 73 18.81 3.03 -3.23
CA GLY A 73 19.11 4.27 -2.52
C GLY A 73 17.90 5.08 -2.05
N GLY A 74 16.72 4.46 -1.98
CA GLY A 74 15.50 5.06 -1.49
C GLY A 74 14.63 5.64 -2.61
N ARG A 75 14.71 6.89 -2.96
CA ARG A 75 13.92 7.46 -4.07
C ARG A 75 14.40 6.96 -5.42
N PRO A 76 13.51 6.77 -6.41
CA PRO A 76 13.97 6.62 -7.79
C PRO A 76 14.88 7.82 -8.14
N PRO A 77 16.01 7.61 -8.78
CA PRO A 77 16.86 8.71 -9.23
C PRO A 77 16.06 9.77 -10.00
N GLN A 78 16.42 11.04 -9.86
CA GLN A 78 15.73 12.14 -10.55
C GLN A 78 16.28 12.41 -11.96
N ASP A 79 17.36 11.76 -12.33
CA ASP A 79 18.14 11.93 -13.57
C ASP A 79 17.72 10.95 -14.67
N TYR A 80 16.44 10.58 -14.73
CA TYR A 80 15.91 9.78 -15.82
C TYR A 80 15.68 10.60 -17.09
N SER A 81 15.91 9.96 -18.25
CA SER A 81 15.72 10.58 -19.56
C SER A 81 14.26 10.90 -19.87
N SER A 82 13.31 10.19 -19.22
CA SER A 82 11.88 10.40 -19.40
C SER A 82 11.06 9.94 -18.19
N PRO A 83 9.82 10.46 -18.00
CA PRO A 83 8.90 9.95 -17.00
C PRO A 83 8.56 8.46 -17.17
N GLU A 84 8.58 7.96 -18.39
CA GLU A 84 8.34 6.55 -18.71
C GLU A 84 9.49 5.67 -18.20
N GLU A 85 10.73 6.05 -18.46
CA GLU A 85 11.90 5.35 -17.95
C GLU A 85 11.88 5.29 -16.42
N ARG A 86 11.55 6.41 -15.77
CA ARG A 86 11.41 6.46 -14.31
C ARG A 86 10.37 5.46 -13.81
N ARG A 87 9.17 5.45 -14.40
CA ARG A 87 8.11 4.51 -14.01
C ARG A 87 8.54 3.07 -14.19
N THR A 88 9.12 2.74 -15.35
CA THR A 88 9.61 1.38 -15.64
C THR A 88 10.61 0.92 -14.57
N LYS A 89 11.62 1.73 -14.25
CA LYS A 89 12.62 1.40 -13.22
C LYS A 89 11.99 1.25 -11.83
N ALA A 90 11.02 2.11 -11.49
CA ALA A 90 10.31 2.02 -10.21
C ALA A 90 9.55 0.69 -10.08
N PHE A 91 8.81 0.29 -11.11
CA PHE A 91 8.09 -0.99 -11.11
C PHE A 91 9.03 -2.21 -11.08
N LEU A 92 10.18 -2.14 -11.76
CA LEU A 92 11.17 -3.22 -11.72
C LEU A 92 11.81 -3.35 -10.34
N ALA A 93 12.12 -2.23 -9.69
CA ALA A 93 12.74 -2.22 -8.35
C ALA A 93 11.79 -2.71 -7.25
N ALA A 94 10.48 -2.51 -7.42
CA ALA A 94 9.43 -2.95 -6.49
C ALA A 94 8.62 -4.14 -7.06
N SER A 95 9.28 -5.07 -7.75
CA SER A 95 8.64 -6.30 -8.23
C SER A 95 8.11 -7.14 -7.07
N ASP A 96 7.07 -7.95 -7.32
CA ASP A 96 6.47 -8.82 -6.29
C ASP A 96 7.51 -9.71 -5.60
N ASP A 97 8.49 -10.21 -6.36
CA ASP A 97 9.57 -11.07 -5.85
C ASP A 97 10.44 -10.39 -4.77
N GLN A 98 10.50 -9.06 -4.78
CA GLN A 98 11.20 -8.25 -3.77
C GLN A 98 10.24 -7.61 -2.79
N ALA A 99 9.19 -6.97 -3.29
CA ALA A 99 8.28 -6.18 -2.47
C ALA A 99 7.50 -7.04 -1.47
N VAL A 100 7.02 -8.23 -1.86
CA VAL A 100 6.27 -9.10 -0.94
C VAL A 100 7.14 -9.60 0.22
N PRO A 101 8.37 -10.15 0.01
CA PRO A 101 9.30 -10.42 1.11
C PRO A 101 9.62 -9.20 2.00
N ASP A 102 9.68 -8.00 1.43
CA ASP A 102 9.94 -6.78 2.17
C ASP A 102 8.76 -6.39 3.09
N MET A 103 7.53 -6.53 2.59
CA MET A 103 6.32 -6.31 3.41
C MET A 103 6.25 -7.31 4.57
N LEU A 104 6.58 -8.57 4.33
CA LEU A 104 6.66 -9.59 5.40
C LEU A 104 7.81 -9.31 6.37
N ALA A 105 8.94 -8.77 5.90
CA ALA A 105 10.04 -8.34 6.76
C ALA A 105 9.61 -7.18 7.66
N GLY A 106 8.86 -6.22 7.12
CA GLY A 106 8.25 -5.14 7.89
C GLY A 106 7.30 -5.64 8.98
N LEU A 107 6.47 -6.63 8.67
CA LEU A 107 5.60 -7.26 9.66
C LEU A 107 6.40 -7.97 10.76
N ARG A 108 7.46 -8.71 10.39
CA ARG A 108 8.37 -9.34 11.38
C ARG A 108 9.05 -8.31 12.26
N TYR A 109 9.46 -7.17 11.69
CA TYR A 109 10.03 -6.08 12.48
C TYR A 109 9.03 -5.56 13.51
N LEU A 110 7.78 -5.30 13.09
CA LEU A 110 6.70 -4.88 14.01
C LEU A 110 6.41 -5.93 15.08
N SER A 111 6.49 -7.23 14.77
CA SER A 111 6.26 -8.30 15.77
C SER A 111 7.31 -8.31 16.89
N GLY A 112 8.45 -7.70 16.69
CA GLY A 112 9.48 -7.49 17.72
C GLY A 112 9.28 -6.21 18.55
N ARG A 113 8.25 -5.40 18.25
CA ARG A 113 7.99 -4.14 18.94
C ARG A 113 6.91 -4.33 20.01
N PRO A 114 7.16 -3.95 21.26
CA PRO A 114 6.16 -4.10 22.33
C PRO A 114 4.92 -3.22 22.13
N GLU A 115 5.02 -2.17 21.32
CA GLU A 115 3.93 -1.25 20.99
C GLU A 115 2.99 -1.78 19.89
N ALA A 116 3.39 -2.85 19.16
CA ALA A 116 2.66 -3.39 18.02
C ALA A 116 2.09 -4.78 18.30
N ASP A 117 0.81 -4.97 17.99
CA ASP A 117 0.16 -6.28 17.96
C ASP A 117 0.15 -6.80 16.51
N ALA A 118 1.20 -7.53 16.15
CA ALA A 118 1.35 -8.08 14.80
C ALA A 118 0.44 -9.28 14.49
N GLU A 119 -0.27 -9.85 15.48
CA GLU A 119 -1.31 -10.85 15.24
C GLU A 119 -2.57 -10.23 14.63
N ARG A 120 -2.76 -8.93 14.85
CA ARG A 120 -3.79 -8.11 14.25
C ARG A 120 -3.14 -7.15 13.23
N ALA A 121 -2.67 -7.68 12.10
CA ALA A 121 -1.96 -6.91 11.11
C ALA A 121 -2.77 -6.66 9.84
N GLY A 122 -2.75 -5.42 9.34
CA GLY A 122 -3.30 -5.02 8.06
C GLY A 122 -2.22 -4.60 7.07
N VAL A 123 -2.56 -4.61 5.79
CA VAL A 123 -1.73 -4.07 4.72
C VAL A 123 -2.47 -2.98 3.97
N ILE A 124 -1.77 -1.89 3.65
CA ILE A 124 -2.30 -0.82 2.80
C ILE A 124 -1.29 -0.47 1.71
N GLY A 125 -1.78 -0.18 0.50
CA GLY A 125 -0.90 0.19 -0.59
C GLY A 125 -1.52 1.16 -1.57
N PHE A 126 -0.66 1.99 -2.18
CA PHE A 126 -1.02 3.10 -3.06
C PHE A 126 -0.39 2.92 -4.44
N CYS A 127 -1.16 3.00 -5.52
CA CYS A 127 -0.68 2.88 -6.91
C CYS A 127 0.16 1.60 -7.11
N LEU A 128 1.47 1.73 -7.35
CA LEU A 128 2.43 0.62 -7.37
C LEU A 128 2.32 -0.23 -6.10
N GLY A 129 2.35 0.39 -4.93
CA GLY A 129 2.19 -0.29 -3.64
C GLY A 129 0.81 -0.91 -3.45
N GLY A 130 -0.22 -0.42 -4.12
CA GLY A 130 -1.53 -1.08 -4.17
C GLY A 130 -1.45 -2.45 -4.84
N GLY A 131 -0.66 -2.57 -5.91
CA GLY A 131 -0.32 -3.86 -6.52
C GLY A 131 0.42 -4.79 -5.56
N THR A 132 1.35 -4.25 -4.78
CA THR A 132 2.07 -4.99 -3.72
C THR A 132 1.12 -5.45 -2.62
N ALA A 133 0.16 -4.61 -2.19
CA ALA A 133 -0.84 -4.98 -1.19
C ALA A 133 -1.72 -6.14 -1.69
N ILE A 134 -2.14 -6.14 -2.98
CA ILE A 134 -2.86 -7.28 -3.58
C ILE A 134 -1.97 -8.53 -3.53
N ALA A 135 -0.72 -8.47 -4.01
CA ALA A 135 0.18 -9.62 -4.01
C ALA A 135 0.41 -10.19 -2.61
N THR A 136 0.56 -9.32 -1.61
CA THR A 136 0.73 -9.69 -0.21
C THR A 136 -0.54 -10.36 0.34
N SER A 137 -1.73 -9.90 -0.07
CA SER A 137 -3.03 -10.46 0.33
C SER A 137 -3.28 -11.88 -0.17
N LEU A 138 -2.49 -12.37 -1.12
CA LEU A 138 -2.57 -13.75 -1.60
C LEU A 138 -1.95 -14.75 -0.60
N LEU A 139 -1.13 -14.30 0.35
CA LEU A 139 -0.39 -15.16 1.28
C LEU A 139 -1.21 -15.62 2.50
N GLY A 140 -2.32 -14.99 2.80
CA GLY A 140 -3.39 -15.45 3.69
C GLY A 140 -3.14 -15.40 5.19
N ASP A 141 -1.99 -15.80 5.69
CA ASP A 141 -1.80 -15.99 7.14
C ASP A 141 -1.12 -14.78 7.82
N ALA A 142 -0.41 -13.97 7.05
CA ALA A 142 0.38 -12.87 7.58
C ALA A 142 -0.47 -11.64 7.95
N PHE A 143 -1.50 -11.36 7.16
CA PHE A 143 -2.36 -10.19 7.36
C PHE A 143 -3.82 -10.60 7.57
N LYS A 144 -4.62 -9.74 8.19
CA LYS A 144 -6.05 -9.96 8.48
C LYS A 144 -6.95 -9.07 7.62
N ALA A 145 -6.44 -7.98 7.07
CA ALA A 145 -7.17 -7.04 6.23
C ALA A 145 -6.24 -6.35 5.22
N SER A 146 -6.81 -5.94 4.09
CA SER A 146 -6.09 -5.19 3.05
C SER A 146 -6.91 -3.99 2.59
N VAL A 147 -6.21 -2.86 2.36
CA VAL A 147 -6.76 -1.66 1.72
C VAL A 147 -5.90 -1.29 0.52
N VAL A 148 -6.53 -1.17 -0.64
CA VAL A 148 -5.86 -0.99 -1.93
C VAL A 148 -6.36 0.28 -2.60
N LEU A 149 -5.48 1.25 -2.81
CA LEU A 149 -5.81 2.51 -3.48
C LEU A 149 -5.21 2.54 -4.89
N TYR A 150 -6.07 2.80 -5.87
CA TYR A 150 -5.73 3.01 -7.29
C TYR A 150 -4.58 2.13 -7.82
N ALA A 151 -4.62 0.84 -7.50
CA ALA A 151 -3.70 -0.16 -8.05
C ALA A 151 -4.06 -0.49 -9.51
N LEU A 152 -3.05 -0.66 -10.36
CA LEU A 152 -3.29 -1.15 -11.72
C LEU A 152 -3.80 -2.60 -11.68
N PRO A 153 -5.01 -2.88 -12.20
CA PRO A 153 -5.53 -4.24 -12.26
C PRO A 153 -4.73 -5.16 -13.19
N VAL A 154 -4.11 -4.58 -14.22
CA VAL A 154 -3.18 -5.29 -15.11
C VAL A 154 -1.91 -4.44 -15.28
N LEU A 155 -0.77 -5.01 -14.88
CA LEU A 155 0.53 -4.40 -15.10
C LEU A 155 1.11 -4.92 -16.42
N LEU A 156 1.39 -4.01 -17.35
CA LEU A 156 1.89 -4.35 -18.68
C LEU A 156 3.30 -4.99 -18.64
N PRO A 157 3.66 -5.79 -19.66
CA PRO A 157 4.94 -6.51 -19.71
C PRO A 157 6.17 -5.63 -19.54
N GLU A 158 6.16 -4.40 -20.07
CA GLU A 158 7.24 -3.44 -19.97
C GLU A 158 7.54 -2.96 -18.55
N TYR A 159 6.57 -3.11 -17.63
CA TYR A 159 6.71 -2.75 -16.22
C TYR A 159 6.88 -3.96 -15.30
N ALA A 160 6.70 -5.17 -15.84
CA ALA A 160 6.82 -6.40 -15.05
C ALA A 160 8.25 -6.95 -15.12
N ALA A 161 8.86 -7.25 -13.96
CA ALA A 161 10.20 -7.83 -13.89
C ALA A 161 10.33 -9.15 -14.67
N SER A 162 9.24 -9.93 -14.73
CA SER A 162 9.17 -11.18 -15.48
C SER A 162 9.08 -10.99 -17.00
N GLY A 163 8.90 -9.76 -17.50
CA GLY A 163 8.56 -9.49 -18.90
C GLY A 163 7.21 -10.04 -19.35
N ARG A 164 6.33 -10.40 -18.40
CA ARG A 164 4.97 -10.87 -18.65
C ARG A 164 3.98 -9.95 -17.92
N PRO A 165 2.73 -9.82 -18.41
CA PRO A 165 1.72 -9.08 -17.68
C PRO A 165 1.53 -9.65 -16.29
N VAL A 166 1.44 -8.76 -15.28
CA VAL A 166 0.94 -9.13 -13.96
C VAL A 166 -0.55 -8.84 -13.96
N ASP A 167 -1.37 -9.88 -13.94
CA ASP A 167 -2.83 -9.78 -14.02
C ASP A 167 -3.44 -9.96 -12.62
N ARG A 168 -3.73 -8.84 -11.95
CA ARG A 168 -4.36 -8.83 -10.63
C ARG A 168 -5.82 -9.29 -10.69
N ILE A 169 -6.47 -9.14 -11.86
CA ILE A 169 -7.83 -9.66 -12.06
C ILE A 169 -7.81 -11.19 -11.99
N ALA A 170 -6.86 -11.83 -12.67
CA ALA A 170 -6.69 -13.27 -12.61
C ALA A 170 -6.26 -13.77 -11.21
N GLN A 171 -5.55 -12.96 -10.44
CA GLN A 171 -5.11 -13.30 -9.07
C GLN A 171 -6.20 -13.06 -8.01
N ALA A 172 -7.13 -12.15 -8.25
CA ALA A 172 -8.10 -11.69 -7.25
C ALA A 172 -8.95 -12.81 -6.62
N PRO A 173 -9.36 -13.89 -7.32
CA PRO A 173 -10.06 -15.01 -6.68
C PRO A 173 -9.23 -15.75 -5.62
N ALA A 174 -7.91 -15.61 -5.63
CA ALA A 174 -7.00 -16.21 -4.67
C ALA A 174 -6.65 -15.30 -3.47
N ILE A 175 -7.22 -14.10 -3.38
CA ILE A 175 -7.08 -13.22 -2.21
C ILE A 175 -7.61 -13.95 -0.97
N ARG A 176 -6.86 -13.88 0.13
CA ARG A 176 -7.10 -14.66 1.35
C ARG A 176 -7.45 -13.81 2.57
N VAL A 177 -7.61 -12.50 2.39
CA VAL A 177 -7.98 -11.58 3.48
C VAL A 177 -9.10 -10.65 3.02
N PRO A 178 -9.99 -10.18 3.92
CA PRO A 178 -10.92 -9.11 3.62
C PRO A 178 -10.20 -7.94 2.95
N THR A 179 -10.68 -7.48 1.78
CA THR A 179 -9.99 -6.47 0.99
C THR A 179 -10.93 -5.37 0.51
N GLN A 180 -10.53 -4.12 0.74
CA GLN A 180 -11.23 -2.94 0.27
C GLN A 180 -10.42 -2.24 -0.82
N PHE A 181 -11.07 -1.95 -1.95
CA PHE A 181 -10.46 -1.31 -3.12
C PHE A 181 -11.05 0.09 -3.34
N HIS A 182 -10.20 1.06 -3.70
CA HIS A 182 -10.58 2.45 -3.95
C HIS A 182 -10.02 2.95 -5.28
N PHE A 183 -10.88 3.50 -6.14
CA PHE A 183 -10.51 4.01 -7.47
C PHE A 183 -11.19 5.33 -7.78
N GLY A 184 -10.54 6.17 -8.59
CA GLY A 184 -11.14 7.37 -9.16
C GLY A 184 -11.78 7.08 -10.51
N GLU A 185 -12.97 7.65 -10.80
CA GLU A 185 -13.64 7.49 -12.09
C GLU A 185 -13.04 8.38 -13.19
N GLN A 186 -12.26 9.41 -12.81
CA GLN A 186 -11.49 10.26 -13.72
C GLN A 186 -10.04 9.79 -13.91
N ASP A 187 -9.72 8.58 -13.46
CA ASP A 187 -8.37 8.01 -13.58
C ASP A 187 -8.05 7.70 -15.05
N GLN A 188 -7.05 8.41 -15.59
CA GLN A 188 -6.59 8.23 -16.98
C GLN A 188 -5.61 7.06 -17.15
N VAL A 189 -5.21 6.42 -16.04
CA VAL A 189 -4.25 5.31 -16.01
C VAL A 189 -4.97 3.97 -15.84
N ILE A 190 -6.08 3.96 -15.09
CA ILE A 190 -6.81 2.74 -14.73
C ILE A 190 -8.20 2.74 -15.38
N PRO A 191 -8.44 1.90 -16.41
CA PRO A 191 -9.74 1.79 -17.05
C PRO A 191 -10.82 1.24 -16.09
N LEU A 192 -11.99 1.88 -16.06
CA LEU A 192 -13.09 1.48 -15.17
C LEU A 192 -13.63 0.07 -15.45
N ASP A 193 -13.57 -0.41 -16.69
CA ASP A 193 -13.94 -1.79 -17.01
C ASP A 193 -12.99 -2.80 -16.34
N GLN A 194 -11.70 -2.48 -16.21
CA GLN A 194 -10.76 -3.31 -15.45
C GLN A 194 -11.05 -3.27 -13.94
N VAL A 195 -11.47 -2.13 -13.40
CA VAL A 195 -11.89 -2.01 -12.00
C VAL A 195 -13.12 -2.90 -11.74
N ALA A 196 -14.12 -2.84 -12.61
CA ALA A 196 -15.31 -3.68 -12.50
C ALA A 196 -14.95 -5.17 -12.55
N ARG A 197 -14.10 -5.58 -13.49
CA ARG A 197 -13.63 -6.97 -13.61
C ARG A 197 -12.83 -7.42 -12.39
N LEU A 198 -11.98 -6.57 -11.83
CA LEU A 198 -11.23 -6.86 -10.60
C LEU A 198 -12.20 -7.11 -9.44
N GLY A 199 -13.20 -6.25 -9.27
CA GLY A 199 -14.21 -6.40 -8.23
C GLY A 199 -15.02 -7.70 -8.34
N GLU A 200 -15.47 -8.04 -9.54
CA GLU A 200 -16.20 -9.31 -9.78
C GLU A 200 -15.31 -10.52 -9.53
N ALA A 201 -14.04 -10.47 -9.95
CA ALA A 201 -13.10 -11.55 -9.70
C ALA A 201 -12.77 -11.70 -8.20
N ALA A 202 -12.60 -10.60 -7.46
CA ALA A 202 -12.31 -10.62 -6.03
C ALA A 202 -13.44 -11.27 -5.22
N LYS A 203 -14.71 -11.07 -5.59
CA LYS A 203 -15.87 -11.70 -4.94
C LYS A 203 -15.81 -13.23 -4.96
N LEU A 204 -15.11 -13.82 -5.95
CA LEU A 204 -14.95 -15.28 -6.06
C LEU A 204 -14.07 -15.88 -4.94
N SER A 205 -13.32 -15.06 -4.21
CA SER A 205 -12.58 -15.51 -3.02
C SER A 205 -13.51 -15.97 -1.89
N GLY A 206 -14.77 -15.53 -1.89
CA GLY A 206 -15.74 -15.82 -0.83
C GLY A 206 -15.52 -14.99 0.46
N LEU A 207 -14.57 -14.07 0.46
CA LEU A 207 -14.27 -13.18 1.59
C LEU A 207 -14.98 -11.83 1.43
N PRO A 208 -15.10 -11.02 2.49
CA PRO A 208 -15.57 -9.64 2.39
C PRO A 208 -14.70 -8.85 1.41
N MET A 209 -15.34 -8.32 0.35
CA MET A 209 -14.70 -7.53 -0.70
C MET A 209 -15.53 -6.30 -0.99
N GLU A 210 -14.94 -5.11 -0.90
CA GLU A 210 -15.57 -3.86 -1.27
C GLU A 210 -14.80 -3.17 -2.39
N VAL A 211 -15.52 -2.59 -3.35
CA VAL A 211 -14.93 -1.75 -4.39
C VAL A 211 -15.66 -0.41 -4.38
N HIS A 212 -14.92 0.65 -4.12
CA HIS A 212 -15.42 2.01 -4.10
C HIS A 212 -14.85 2.80 -5.27
N THR A 213 -15.72 3.49 -6.00
CA THR A 213 -15.32 4.45 -7.03
C THR A 213 -15.76 5.85 -6.64
N TYR A 214 -15.01 6.87 -7.09
CA TYR A 214 -15.23 8.27 -6.75
C TYR A 214 -15.31 9.09 -8.04
N ALA A 215 -16.48 9.67 -8.30
CA ALA A 215 -16.82 10.31 -9.57
C ALA A 215 -15.88 11.46 -9.98
N ASP A 216 -15.41 12.24 -9.00
CA ASP A 216 -14.59 13.43 -9.24
C ASP A 216 -13.09 13.22 -8.95
N ALA A 217 -12.65 11.96 -8.84
CA ALA A 217 -11.28 11.60 -8.48
C ALA A 217 -10.50 11.03 -9.67
N GLY A 218 -9.26 11.48 -9.85
CA GLY A 218 -8.31 10.94 -10.82
C GLY A 218 -7.30 9.98 -10.17
N HIS A 219 -6.24 9.61 -10.90
CA HIS A 219 -5.15 8.82 -10.33
C HIS A 219 -4.44 9.60 -9.23
N ALA A 220 -4.06 8.93 -8.13
CA ALA A 220 -3.40 9.54 -6.97
C ALA A 220 -4.24 10.60 -6.23
N TYR A 221 -5.56 10.58 -6.33
CA TYR A 221 -6.46 11.56 -5.72
C TYR A 221 -6.32 11.73 -4.20
N HIS A 222 -5.78 10.74 -3.52
CA HIS A 222 -5.56 10.77 -2.07
C HIS A 222 -4.34 11.59 -1.66
N ASP A 223 -3.39 11.81 -2.58
CA ASP A 223 -2.16 12.57 -2.31
C ASP A 223 -2.43 14.08 -2.41
N ASP A 224 -2.37 14.78 -1.27
CA ASP A 224 -2.63 16.22 -1.18
C ASP A 224 -1.51 17.10 -1.78
N THR A 225 -0.37 16.50 -2.14
CA THR A 225 0.71 17.14 -2.91
C THR A 225 0.59 16.94 -4.42
N HIS A 226 -0.35 16.07 -4.86
CA HIS A 226 -0.53 15.74 -6.27
C HIS A 226 -1.58 16.66 -6.94
N PRO A 227 -1.39 17.07 -8.22
CA PRO A 227 -2.36 17.90 -8.94
C PRO A 227 -3.78 17.30 -9.04
N ASN A 228 -3.91 15.99 -8.96
CA ASN A 228 -5.21 15.30 -9.02
C ASN A 228 -5.86 15.14 -7.63
N HIS A 229 -5.35 15.82 -6.60
CA HIS A 229 -5.95 15.71 -5.27
C HIS A 229 -7.43 16.05 -5.28
N ALA A 230 -8.25 15.13 -4.77
CA ALA A 230 -9.69 15.28 -4.64
C ALA A 230 -10.08 15.19 -3.14
N PRO A 231 -10.15 16.32 -2.41
CA PRO A 231 -10.26 16.33 -0.95
C PRO A 231 -11.45 15.52 -0.41
N ALA A 232 -12.61 15.61 -1.05
CA ALA A 232 -13.80 14.89 -0.61
C ALA A 232 -13.65 13.37 -0.77
N ALA A 233 -13.11 12.92 -1.92
CA ALA A 233 -12.84 11.51 -2.18
C ALA A 233 -11.73 10.99 -1.23
N ALA A 234 -10.68 11.78 -1.00
CA ALA A 234 -9.60 11.43 -0.09
C ALA A 234 -10.10 11.26 1.36
N ALA A 235 -10.93 12.19 1.85
CA ALA A 235 -11.52 12.10 3.18
C ALA A 235 -12.43 10.87 3.33
N THR A 236 -13.30 10.61 2.35
CA THR A 236 -14.18 9.43 2.37
C THR A 236 -13.39 8.13 2.29
N THR A 237 -12.31 8.09 1.48
CA THR A 237 -11.40 6.93 1.43
C THR A 237 -10.76 6.69 2.78
N TRP A 238 -10.26 7.75 3.44
CA TRP A 238 -9.65 7.65 4.75
C TRP A 238 -10.60 7.07 5.79
N GLU A 239 -11.80 7.62 5.91
CA GLU A 239 -12.84 7.14 6.85
C GLU A 239 -13.16 5.66 6.63
N ARG A 240 -13.32 5.24 5.36
CA ARG A 240 -13.60 3.85 5.01
C ARG A 240 -12.44 2.93 5.33
N ALA A 241 -11.21 3.31 5.00
CA ALA A 241 -10.01 2.54 5.29
C ALA A 241 -9.82 2.32 6.79
N ILE A 242 -10.01 3.36 7.61
CA ILE A 242 -9.93 3.27 9.07
C ILE A 242 -11.04 2.36 9.61
N ALA A 243 -12.28 2.52 9.14
CA ALA A 243 -13.39 1.66 9.54
C ALA A 243 -13.13 0.19 9.19
N TRP A 244 -12.58 -0.07 7.99
CA TRP A 244 -12.21 -1.41 7.53
C TRP A 244 -11.16 -2.06 8.44
N PHE A 245 -10.11 -1.33 8.77
CA PHE A 245 -9.09 -1.86 9.67
C PHE A 245 -9.64 -2.09 11.08
N ARG A 246 -10.48 -1.21 11.60
CA ARG A 246 -11.12 -1.40 12.92
C ARG A 246 -12.09 -2.57 12.98
N GLU A 247 -12.66 -2.97 11.85
CA GLU A 247 -13.57 -4.12 11.76
C GLU A 247 -12.80 -5.45 11.75
N TYR A 248 -11.65 -5.49 11.08
CA TYR A 248 -10.94 -6.76 10.81
C TYR A 248 -9.64 -6.94 11.61
N LEU A 249 -9.14 -5.92 12.31
CA LEU A 249 -7.99 -5.96 13.19
C LEU A 249 -8.39 -5.84 14.65
#